data_f0dfa46d1b6944da04dbcb7f20ed007c
#
_entry.id   f0dfa46d1b6944da04dbcb7f20ed007c
#
_cell.length_a   1.000
_cell.length_b   1.000
_cell.length_c   1.000
_cell.angle_alpha   90.00
_cell.angle_beta   90.00
_cell.angle_gamma   90.00
#
_symmetry.space_group_name_H-M   'P 1'
#
loop_
_entity.id
_entity.type
_entity.pdbx_description
1 polymer ?
#
loop_
_entity_poly.entity_id
_entity_poly.type
_entity_poly.pdbx_seq_one_letter_code
_entity_poly.pdbx_strand_id
1 'polypeptide(L)'
;DRTGEFYALIEDRMWIEDIMRENYLWAEDMPVIEKEDDYFQEPATFFKNLLSKNSLNGKGDKYSYMEEKKVEAEEETRSLMLDRTSTYGMEFILTNDPTGTTAHTFARVLYVLPDSPAEKAGIQRGDWISAINKDRITTDNYKLLIQGGNISLARNEVISTENGLGWKAKDTLNMGASIAMEINPFFMSNVYEVEGQKIAYLVYNEFSTGPNNEGTESVYNEQMKQLFAQFKAQSPDAFILDLRYNN
;
A
#
# COMPACT_ATOMS: atom_id res chain seq x y z
N ASP A 1 -4.59 -46.87 3.50
CA ASP A 1 -3.87 -46.47 2.30
C ASP A 1 -2.90 -45.35 2.66
N ARG A 2 -1.61 -45.67 2.74
CA ARG A 2 -0.56 -44.68 3.14
C ARG A 2 -0.34 -43.57 2.11
N THR A 3 -0.85 -43.72 0.92
CA THR A 3 -0.70 -42.74 -0.17
C THR A 3 -1.44 -41.45 0.16
N GLY A 4 -2.63 -41.53 0.76
CA GLY A 4 -3.38 -40.32 1.15
C GLY A 4 -2.74 -39.56 2.32
N GLU A 5 -2.13 -40.26 3.27
CA GLU A 5 -1.38 -39.65 4.38
C GLU A 5 -0.11 -38.95 3.87
N PHE A 6 0.55 -39.50 2.87
CA PHE A 6 1.73 -38.92 2.24
C PHE A 6 1.41 -37.61 1.56
N TYR A 7 0.38 -37.59 0.71
CA TYR A 7 -0.01 -36.35 0.02
C TYR A 7 -0.45 -35.25 0.99
N ALA A 8 -1.16 -35.60 2.05
CA ALA A 8 -1.56 -34.62 3.07
C ALA A 8 -0.36 -33.96 3.77
N LEU A 9 0.79 -34.67 3.86
CA LEU A 9 2.00 -34.15 4.49
C LEU A 9 2.79 -33.16 3.59
N ILE A 10 2.58 -33.18 2.28
CA ILE A 10 3.35 -32.37 1.31
C ILE A 10 2.47 -31.41 0.51
N GLU A 11 1.16 -31.43 0.71
CA GLU A 11 0.18 -30.65 -0.07
C GLU A 11 0.50 -29.16 -0.06
N ASP A 12 0.84 -28.59 1.09
CA ASP A 12 1.20 -27.19 1.22
C ASP A 12 2.43 -26.81 0.37
N ARG A 13 3.44 -27.69 0.31
CA ARG A 13 4.67 -27.45 -0.46
C ARG A 13 4.43 -27.58 -1.96
N MET A 14 3.61 -28.52 -2.37
CA MET A 14 3.19 -28.66 -3.77
C MET A 14 2.42 -27.40 -4.20
N TRP A 15 1.49 -26.95 -3.37
CA TRP A 15 0.75 -25.70 -3.62
C TRP A 15 1.68 -24.49 -3.68
N ILE A 16 2.66 -24.36 -2.78
CA ILE A 16 3.67 -23.27 -2.81
C ILE A 16 4.43 -23.30 -4.13
N GLU A 17 4.90 -24.49 -4.56
CA GLU A 17 5.63 -24.63 -5.82
C GLU A 17 4.78 -24.22 -7.01
N ASP A 18 3.55 -24.71 -7.11
CA ASP A 18 2.62 -24.44 -8.21
C ASP A 18 2.35 -22.94 -8.33
N ILE A 19 2.01 -22.28 -7.22
CA ILE A 19 1.77 -20.83 -7.19
C ILE A 19 3.01 -20.04 -7.59
N MET A 20 4.19 -20.43 -7.13
CA MET A 20 5.42 -19.74 -7.47
C MET A 20 5.79 -19.96 -8.94
N ARG A 21 5.63 -21.16 -9.49
CA ARG A 21 5.91 -21.40 -10.91
C ARG A 21 4.98 -20.61 -11.82
N GLU A 22 3.75 -20.39 -11.42
CA GLU A 22 2.78 -19.62 -12.19
C GLU A 22 2.97 -18.11 -12.07
N ASN A 23 3.33 -17.60 -10.88
CA ASN A 23 3.23 -16.17 -10.57
C ASN A 23 4.55 -15.51 -10.18
N TYR A 24 5.60 -16.28 -9.88
CA TYR A 24 6.86 -15.72 -9.41
C TYR A 24 7.63 -15.04 -10.55
N LEU A 25 8.08 -13.82 -10.32
CA LEU A 25 8.77 -13.00 -11.34
C LEU A 25 10.00 -13.70 -11.95
N TRP A 26 10.70 -14.51 -11.16
CA TRP A 26 11.89 -15.26 -11.59
C TRP A 26 11.64 -16.77 -11.55
N ALA A 27 10.46 -17.21 -12.00
CA ALA A 27 10.08 -18.62 -12.00
C ALA A 27 11.05 -19.50 -12.80
N GLU A 28 11.69 -18.94 -13.84
CA GLU A 28 12.71 -19.64 -14.65
C GLU A 28 13.99 -19.96 -13.86
N ASP A 29 14.27 -19.19 -12.79
CA ASP A 29 15.43 -19.40 -11.91
C ASP A 29 15.15 -20.40 -10.77
N MET A 30 13.91 -20.85 -10.63
CA MET A 30 13.53 -21.78 -9.57
C MET A 30 14.20 -23.14 -9.78
N PRO A 31 14.71 -23.76 -8.71
CA PRO A 31 15.25 -25.11 -8.80
C PRO A 31 14.17 -26.12 -9.23
N VAL A 32 14.58 -27.13 -9.97
CA VAL A 32 13.72 -28.28 -10.27
C VAL A 32 13.70 -29.19 -9.05
N ILE A 33 12.50 -29.55 -8.60
CA ILE A 33 12.33 -30.53 -7.52
C ILE A 33 12.42 -31.92 -8.14
N GLU A 34 13.56 -32.59 -7.93
CA GLU A 34 13.80 -33.91 -8.55
C GLU A 34 13.38 -35.07 -7.66
N LYS A 35 13.28 -34.86 -6.36
CA LYS A 35 12.99 -35.92 -5.38
C LYS A 35 11.79 -35.57 -4.53
N GLU A 36 10.93 -36.56 -4.30
CA GLU A 36 9.80 -36.45 -3.39
C GLU A 36 10.23 -36.04 -1.97
N ASP A 37 11.41 -36.45 -1.53
CA ASP A 37 11.97 -36.11 -0.22
C ASP A 37 12.21 -34.59 -0.05
N ASP A 38 12.37 -33.82 -1.13
CA ASP A 38 12.58 -32.37 -1.09
C ASP A 38 11.33 -31.61 -0.60
N TYR A 39 10.14 -32.24 -0.68
CA TYR A 39 8.91 -31.67 -0.12
C TYR A 39 8.77 -31.84 1.39
N PHE A 40 9.57 -32.68 2.05
CA PHE A 40 9.53 -32.90 3.50
C PHE A 40 10.29 -31.87 4.31
N GLN A 41 10.24 -30.61 3.85
CA GLN A 41 10.80 -29.47 4.56
C GLN A 41 9.68 -28.65 5.23
N GLU A 42 10.02 -27.86 6.23
CA GLU A 42 9.10 -26.84 6.74
C GLU A 42 8.70 -25.88 5.63
N PRO A 43 7.39 -25.49 5.51
CA PRO A 43 6.90 -24.69 4.39
C PRO A 43 7.69 -23.41 4.14
N ALA A 44 8.07 -22.67 5.19
CA ALA A 44 8.86 -21.46 5.08
C ALA A 44 10.29 -21.70 4.57
N THR A 45 10.88 -22.86 4.90
CA THR A 45 12.20 -23.27 4.42
C THR A 45 12.12 -23.70 2.96
N PHE A 46 11.10 -24.46 2.60
CA PHE A 46 10.83 -24.88 1.23
C PHE A 46 10.65 -23.66 0.31
N PHE A 47 9.78 -22.72 0.69
CA PHE A 47 9.59 -21.47 -0.03
C PHE A 47 10.90 -20.71 -0.26
N LYS A 48 11.72 -20.52 0.79
CA LYS A 48 13.02 -19.84 0.67
C LYS A 48 13.98 -20.53 -0.28
N ASN A 49 13.93 -21.86 -0.36
CA ASN A 49 14.78 -22.64 -1.25
C ASN A 49 14.38 -22.48 -2.72
N LEU A 50 13.13 -22.14 -3.01
CA LEU A 50 12.63 -21.87 -4.35
C LEU A 50 13.00 -20.48 -4.88
N LEU A 51 13.39 -19.55 -4.00
CA LEU A 51 13.69 -18.17 -4.43
C LEU A 51 14.92 -18.11 -5.34
N SER A 52 14.85 -17.26 -6.36
CA SER A 52 15.95 -16.99 -7.27
C SER A 52 17.19 -16.51 -6.51
N LYS A 53 18.33 -17.15 -6.78
CA LYS A 53 19.66 -16.74 -6.28
C LYS A 53 20.39 -15.86 -7.28
N ASN A 54 19.95 -15.82 -8.54
CA ASN A 54 20.58 -15.12 -9.64
C ASN A 54 19.96 -13.75 -9.96
N SER A 55 18.73 -13.51 -9.50
CA SER A 55 18.03 -12.25 -9.69
C SER A 55 18.80 -11.05 -9.12
N LEU A 56 18.43 -9.83 -9.52
CA LEU A 56 19.04 -8.59 -9.03
C LEU A 56 20.58 -8.55 -9.16
N ASN A 57 21.12 -8.95 -10.33
CA ASN A 57 22.55 -8.99 -10.61
C ASN A 57 23.31 -9.93 -9.64
N GLY A 58 22.76 -11.11 -9.36
CA GLY A 58 23.37 -12.12 -8.51
C GLY A 58 23.23 -11.88 -7.02
N LYS A 59 22.41 -10.90 -6.60
CA LYS A 59 22.13 -10.65 -5.18
C LYS A 59 21.02 -11.53 -4.62
N GLY A 60 20.28 -12.21 -5.49
CA GLY A 60 19.12 -13.03 -5.16
C GLY A 60 17.88 -12.22 -4.79
N ASP A 61 16.75 -12.90 -4.72
CA ASP A 61 15.50 -12.29 -4.27
C ASP A 61 15.56 -11.96 -2.76
N LYS A 62 15.20 -10.74 -2.42
CA LYS A 62 15.18 -10.22 -1.03
C LYS A 62 13.82 -9.68 -0.63
N TYR A 63 12.85 -9.72 -1.53
CA TYR A 63 11.56 -9.06 -1.36
C TYR A 63 10.42 -10.03 -1.19
N SER A 64 10.53 -11.24 -1.78
CA SER A 64 9.50 -12.26 -1.61
C SER A 64 9.54 -12.85 -0.22
N TYR A 65 8.39 -12.93 0.42
CA TYR A 65 8.24 -13.51 1.75
C TYR A 65 6.96 -14.35 1.83
N MET A 66 6.91 -15.22 2.78
CA MET A 66 5.75 -16.03 3.13
C MET A 66 5.50 -15.93 4.63
N GLU A 67 4.28 -15.64 5.00
CA GLU A 67 3.82 -15.62 6.39
C GLU A 67 2.75 -16.68 6.62
N GLU A 68 2.86 -17.37 7.74
CA GLU A 68 1.82 -18.28 8.19
C GLU A 68 0.66 -17.46 8.76
N LYS A 69 -0.51 -17.58 8.15
CA LYS A 69 -1.71 -16.91 8.63
C LYS A 69 -2.22 -17.60 9.89
N LYS A 70 -1.92 -17.06 11.08
CA LYS A 70 -2.47 -17.57 12.33
C LYS A 70 -3.97 -17.28 12.39
N VAL A 71 -4.76 -18.34 12.52
CA VAL A 71 -6.23 -18.28 12.55
C VAL A 71 -6.76 -17.36 13.68
N GLU A 72 -6.02 -17.23 14.80
CA GLU A 72 -6.37 -16.33 15.90
C GLU A 72 -6.18 -14.84 15.56
N ALA A 73 -5.35 -14.52 14.56
CA ALA A 73 -5.18 -13.14 14.08
C ALA A 73 -6.30 -12.72 13.12
N GLU A 74 -7.15 -13.64 12.63
CA GLU A 74 -8.20 -13.29 11.68
C GLU A 74 -9.30 -12.39 12.28
N GLU A 75 -9.64 -12.54 13.57
CA GLU A 75 -10.62 -11.65 14.20
C GLU A 75 -10.03 -10.28 14.55
N GLU A 76 -8.78 -10.23 15.02
CA GLU A 76 -8.11 -8.94 15.27
C GLU A 76 -7.63 -8.27 13.98
N THR A 77 -7.13 -9.03 13.01
CA THR A 77 -6.70 -8.46 11.70
C THR A 77 -7.90 -8.13 10.81
N ARG A 78 -9.02 -8.86 10.89
CA ARG A 78 -10.30 -8.45 10.28
C ARG A 78 -10.92 -7.25 10.98
N SER A 79 -10.75 -7.10 12.28
CA SER A 79 -11.15 -5.87 12.98
C SER A 79 -10.19 -4.71 12.76
N LEU A 80 -8.93 -4.99 12.36
CA LEU A 80 -7.90 -4.04 11.96
C LEU A 80 -7.83 -3.84 10.43
N MET A 81 -8.27 -4.78 9.62
CA MET A 81 -8.81 -4.49 8.29
C MET A 81 -10.14 -3.79 8.54
N LEU A 82 -9.99 -2.55 8.94
CA LEU A 82 -11.03 -1.55 8.97
C LEU A 82 -11.94 -1.83 7.80
N ASP A 83 -13.21 -1.95 8.12
CA ASP A 83 -14.23 -2.04 7.11
C ASP A 83 -13.90 -0.99 6.04
N ARG A 84 -13.21 -1.41 4.97
CA ARG A 84 -12.79 -0.52 3.86
C ARG A 84 -14.00 0.05 3.12
N THR A 85 -15.20 -0.21 3.63
CA THR A 85 -16.45 0.34 3.10
C THR A 85 -16.58 1.83 3.34
N SER A 86 -15.86 2.42 4.30
CA SER A 86 -15.91 3.86 4.52
C SER A 86 -14.54 4.46 4.82
N THR A 87 -14.30 5.68 4.32
CA THR A 87 -13.06 6.43 4.52
C THR A 87 -13.33 7.94 4.54
N TYR A 88 -12.45 8.70 5.13
CA TYR A 88 -12.41 10.15 4.93
C TYR A 88 -11.74 10.55 3.62
N GLY A 89 -11.06 9.62 2.94
CA GLY A 89 -10.40 9.86 1.66
C GLY A 89 -9.09 10.61 1.76
N MET A 90 -8.37 10.46 2.85
CA MET A 90 -6.99 10.94 2.99
C MET A 90 -6.05 9.81 3.40
N GLU A 91 -4.89 9.76 2.78
CA GLU A 91 -3.79 8.89 3.21
C GLU A 91 -2.78 9.72 4.00
N PHE A 92 -2.22 9.13 5.06
CA PHE A 92 -1.29 9.83 5.94
C PHE A 92 -0.27 8.87 6.55
N ILE A 93 0.84 9.43 7.00
CA ILE A 93 1.80 8.72 7.85
C ILE A 93 1.83 9.38 9.23
N LEU A 94 2.02 8.56 10.25
CA LEU A 94 2.36 9.04 11.58
C LEU A 94 3.86 9.28 11.65
N THR A 95 4.24 10.42 12.17
CA THR A 95 5.64 10.80 12.31
C THR A 95 5.88 11.55 13.61
N ASN A 96 7.09 11.47 14.11
CA ASN A 96 7.53 12.32 15.20
C ASN A 96 7.64 13.77 14.71
N ASP A 97 7.68 14.69 15.65
CA ASP A 97 7.89 16.11 15.39
C ASP A 97 9.17 16.35 14.56
N PRO A 98 9.06 16.81 13.30
CA PRO A 98 10.22 17.07 12.46
C PRO A 98 11.03 18.29 12.91
N THR A 99 10.47 19.14 13.77
CA THR A 99 11.18 20.30 14.31
C THR A 99 12.05 19.95 15.51
N GLY A 100 11.81 18.77 16.14
CA GLY A 100 12.49 18.33 17.36
C GLY A 100 12.14 19.15 18.60
N THR A 101 11.14 20.03 18.52
CA THR A 101 10.75 20.89 19.64
C THR A 101 9.82 20.21 20.64
N THR A 102 9.17 19.12 20.23
CA THR A 102 8.25 18.36 21.07
C THR A 102 8.44 16.85 20.86
N ALA A 103 7.95 16.04 21.78
CA ALA A 103 7.89 14.58 21.65
C ALA A 103 6.52 14.11 21.12
N HIS A 104 5.81 14.94 20.35
CA HIS A 104 4.46 14.64 19.90
C HIS A 104 4.46 13.93 18.56
N THR A 105 3.43 13.12 18.35
CA THR A 105 3.13 12.51 17.07
C THR A 105 2.24 13.43 16.25
N PHE A 106 2.52 13.51 14.96
CA PHE A 106 1.74 14.23 13.96
C PHE A 106 1.33 13.27 12.86
N ALA A 107 0.20 13.55 12.22
CA ALA A 107 -0.14 12.91 10.94
C ALA A 107 0.23 13.86 9.80
N ARG A 108 1.03 13.37 8.86
CA ARG A 108 1.40 14.08 7.62
C ARG A 108 0.56 13.54 6.49
N VAL A 109 -0.27 14.38 5.87
CA VAL A 109 -1.11 13.97 4.75
C VAL A 109 -0.26 13.74 3.50
N LEU A 110 -0.38 12.56 2.90
CA LEU A 110 0.32 12.13 1.69
C LEU A 110 -0.46 12.49 0.43
N TYR A 111 -1.75 12.18 0.41
CA TYR A 111 -2.67 12.58 -0.65
C TYR A 111 -4.11 12.60 -0.13
N VAL A 112 -5.00 13.19 -0.93
CA VAL A 112 -6.44 13.29 -0.66
C VAL A 112 -7.18 12.83 -1.92
N LEU A 113 -8.20 11.99 -1.72
CA LEU A 113 -9.03 11.50 -2.81
C LEU A 113 -10.03 12.58 -3.26
N PRO A 114 -10.26 12.73 -4.56
CA PRO A 114 -11.29 13.62 -5.07
C PRO A 114 -12.68 13.28 -4.50
N ASP A 115 -13.53 14.29 -4.34
CA ASP A 115 -14.91 14.19 -3.82
C ASP A 115 -15.06 13.63 -2.40
N SER A 116 -13.96 13.40 -1.71
CA SER A 116 -13.91 12.85 -0.35
C SER A 116 -14.34 13.87 0.72
N PRO A 117 -14.70 13.40 1.93
CA PRO A 117 -14.88 14.29 3.09
C PRO A 117 -13.65 15.13 3.41
N ALA A 118 -12.45 14.57 3.25
CA ALA A 118 -11.20 15.30 3.50
C ALA A 118 -10.99 16.45 2.49
N GLU A 119 -11.23 16.20 1.20
CA GLU A 119 -11.16 17.26 0.19
C GLU A 119 -12.19 18.36 0.46
N LYS A 120 -13.44 17.99 0.73
CA LYS A 120 -14.52 18.94 1.06
C LYS A 120 -14.22 19.77 2.30
N ALA A 121 -13.51 19.22 3.27
CA ALA A 121 -13.04 19.93 4.45
C ALA A 121 -11.83 20.83 4.18
N GLY A 122 -11.20 20.74 3.01
CA GLY A 122 -10.03 21.54 2.62
C GLY A 122 -8.70 20.96 3.12
N ILE A 123 -8.65 19.66 3.43
CA ILE A 123 -7.40 18.94 3.68
C ILE A 123 -6.62 18.84 2.38
N GLN A 124 -5.31 19.02 2.45
CA GLN A 124 -4.42 19.00 1.30
C GLN A 124 -3.18 18.14 1.57
N ARG A 125 -2.59 17.64 0.47
CA ARG A 125 -1.28 16.99 0.55
C ARG A 125 -0.30 17.92 1.25
N GLY A 126 0.40 17.34 2.22
CA GLY A 126 1.41 18.06 2.98
C GLY A 126 0.88 18.75 4.24
N ASP A 127 -0.41 18.70 4.52
CA ASP A 127 -0.93 19.19 5.80
C ASP A 127 -0.36 18.39 6.97
N TRP A 128 -0.12 19.10 8.05
CA TRP A 128 0.28 18.53 9.33
C TRP A 128 -0.88 18.60 10.31
N ILE A 129 -1.37 17.45 10.73
CA ILE A 129 -2.44 17.31 11.70
C ILE A 129 -1.81 17.00 13.06
N SER A 130 -2.11 17.81 14.06
CA SER A 130 -1.55 17.68 15.41
C SER A 130 -2.54 17.16 16.45
N ALA A 131 -3.85 17.32 16.19
CA ALA A 131 -4.89 16.89 17.12
C ALA A 131 -6.17 16.48 16.39
N ILE A 132 -6.91 15.56 17.00
CA ILE A 132 -8.22 15.05 16.59
C ILE A 132 -9.19 15.36 17.74
N ASN A 133 -10.30 16.06 17.47
CA ASN A 133 -11.31 16.42 18.49
C ASN A 133 -10.70 17.12 19.73
N LYS A 134 -9.66 17.94 19.50
CA LYS A 134 -8.86 18.65 20.51
C LYS A 134 -7.81 17.80 21.24
N ASP A 135 -7.83 16.48 21.10
CA ASP A 135 -6.84 15.59 21.69
C ASP A 135 -5.65 15.40 20.75
N ARG A 136 -4.44 15.37 21.30
CA ARG A 136 -3.22 15.11 20.52
C ARG A 136 -3.27 13.72 19.90
N ILE A 137 -2.64 13.58 18.72
CA ILE A 137 -2.53 12.28 18.07
C ILE A 137 -1.64 11.36 18.87
N THR A 138 -2.10 10.15 19.08
CA THR A 138 -1.42 9.06 19.77
C THR A 138 -1.58 7.76 18.99
N THR A 139 -0.86 6.71 19.38
CA THR A 139 -1.02 5.36 18.85
C THR A 139 -2.41 4.76 19.11
N ASP A 140 -3.16 5.31 20.06
CA ASP A 140 -4.50 4.80 20.41
C ASP A 140 -5.62 5.48 19.61
N ASN A 141 -5.49 6.80 19.36
CA ASN A 141 -6.56 7.58 18.73
C ASN A 141 -6.40 7.85 17.23
N TYR A 142 -5.23 7.58 16.62
CA TYR A 142 -4.97 7.85 15.20
C TYR A 142 -5.98 7.15 14.27
N LYS A 143 -6.56 6.03 14.70
CA LYS A 143 -7.58 5.29 13.94
C LYS A 143 -8.81 6.15 13.63
N LEU A 144 -9.06 7.19 14.43
CA LEU A 144 -10.10 8.18 14.16
C LEU A 144 -9.83 9.02 12.90
N LEU A 145 -8.61 8.99 12.35
CA LEU A 145 -8.28 9.62 11.06
C LEU A 145 -8.64 8.76 9.84
N ILE A 146 -8.93 7.48 10.06
CA ILE A 146 -9.18 6.54 8.97
C ILE A 146 -10.66 6.55 8.58
N GLN A 147 -11.53 6.40 9.56
CA GLN A 147 -12.98 6.36 9.37
C GLN A 147 -13.73 6.71 10.65
N GLY A 148 -14.99 7.07 10.53
CA GLY A 148 -15.88 7.34 11.68
C GLY A 148 -16.91 8.44 11.41
N GLY A 149 -17.39 9.04 12.49
CA GLY A 149 -18.30 10.18 12.46
C GLY A 149 -17.61 11.49 12.12
N ASN A 150 -18.30 12.59 12.39
CA ASN A 150 -17.72 13.93 12.23
C ASN A 150 -16.55 14.12 13.21
N ILE A 151 -15.46 14.67 12.72
CA ILE A 151 -14.26 14.98 13.54
C ILE A 151 -13.76 16.38 13.28
N SER A 152 -13.08 16.95 14.28
CA SER A 152 -12.33 18.20 14.11
C SER A 152 -10.82 17.90 14.09
N LEU A 153 -10.08 18.55 13.20
CA LEU A 153 -8.66 18.34 12.97
C LEU A 153 -7.91 19.65 13.15
N ALA A 154 -7.00 19.71 14.10
CA ALA A 154 -6.09 20.86 14.25
C ALA A 154 -4.92 20.71 13.29
N ARG A 155 -4.71 21.72 12.43
CA ARG A 155 -3.56 21.78 11.51
C ARG A 155 -2.51 22.77 11.98
N ASN A 156 -1.27 22.41 11.65
CA ASN A 156 -0.10 23.22 11.94
C ASN A 156 0.77 23.40 10.71
N GLU A 157 1.58 24.44 10.70
CA GLU A 157 2.60 24.72 9.71
C GLU A 157 3.98 24.65 10.34
N VAL A 158 4.92 24.04 9.63
CA VAL A 158 6.34 24.12 9.98
C VAL A 158 6.86 25.45 9.46
N ILE A 159 7.45 26.23 10.34
CA ILE A 159 8.04 27.53 10.02
C ILE A 159 9.54 27.57 10.37
N SER A 160 10.28 28.40 9.66
CA SER A 160 11.66 28.73 10.05
C SER A 160 11.64 29.78 11.14
N THR A 161 12.43 29.57 12.19
CA THR A 161 12.64 30.50 13.29
C THR A 161 14.14 30.81 13.43
N GLU A 162 14.50 31.76 14.25
CA GLU A 162 15.91 32.07 14.54
C GLU A 162 16.68 30.90 15.16
N ASN A 163 15.96 29.98 15.82
CA ASN A 163 16.53 28.81 16.50
C ASN A 163 16.35 27.49 15.71
N GLY A 164 16.00 27.55 14.42
CA GLY A 164 15.73 26.37 13.57
C GLY A 164 14.27 26.28 13.14
N LEU A 165 13.75 25.05 13.05
CA LEU A 165 12.36 24.83 12.68
C LEU A 165 11.45 24.93 13.91
N GLY A 166 10.24 25.43 13.73
CA GLY A 166 9.22 25.54 14.76
C GLY A 166 7.82 25.33 14.20
N TRP A 167 6.84 25.32 15.08
CA TRP A 167 5.43 25.16 14.73
C TRP A 167 4.65 26.46 14.82
N LYS A 168 3.75 26.65 13.87
CA LYS A 168 2.71 27.66 13.90
C LYS A 168 1.35 27.00 13.74
N ALA A 169 0.39 27.30 14.61
CA ALA A 169 -0.99 26.86 14.42
C ALA A 169 -1.53 27.47 13.11
N LYS A 170 -2.15 26.64 12.27
CA LYS A 170 -2.78 27.08 11.03
C LYS A 170 -4.27 27.33 11.25
N ASP A 171 -5.03 26.28 11.49
CA ASP A 171 -6.47 26.34 11.71
C ASP A 171 -6.98 25.02 12.34
N THR A 172 -8.30 24.97 12.53
CA THR A 172 -9.02 23.74 12.87
C THR A 172 -10.11 23.53 11.83
N LEU A 173 -10.09 22.38 11.17
CA LEU A 173 -11.10 21.99 10.20
C LEU A 173 -12.12 21.03 10.84
N ASN A 174 -13.38 21.19 10.43
CA ASN A 174 -14.42 20.23 10.74
C ASN A 174 -14.65 19.34 9.51
N MET A 175 -14.42 18.06 9.65
CA MET A 175 -14.57 17.07 8.61
C MET A 175 -15.86 16.27 8.86
N GLY A 176 -16.68 16.12 7.83
CA GLY A 176 -17.89 15.28 7.86
C GLY A 176 -17.54 13.81 8.11
N ALA A 177 -18.54 12.99 8.36
CA ALA A 177 -18.37 11.55 8.55
C ALA A 177 -17.70 10.91 7.34
N SER A 178 -16.99 9.81 7.58
CA SER A 178 -16.45 8.95 6.50
C SER A 178 -17.59 8.42 5.63
N ILE A 179 -17.30 8.19 4.35
CA ILE A 179 -18.26 7.70 3.36
C ILE A 179 -17.70 6.48 2.65
N ALA A 180 -18.58 5.63 2.12
CA ALA A 180 -18.18 4.57 1.21
C ALA A 180 -17.62 5.19 -0.07
N MET A 181 -16.38 4.82 -0.40
CA MET A 181 -15.68 5.27 -1.60
C MET A 181 -14.88 4.12 -2.18
N GLU A 182 -14.87 4.02 -3.50
CA GLU A 182 -13.88 3.19 -4.18
C GLU A 182 -12.51 3.88 -4.11
N ILE A 183 -11.52 3.14 -3.60
CA ILE A 183 -10.13 3.59 -3.60
C ILE A 183 -9.48 3.04 -4.86
N ASN A 184 -9.62 3.77 -5.96
CA ASN A 184 -9.01 3.38 -7.22
C ASN A 184 -7.49 3.61 -7.18
N PRO A 185 -6.66 2.57 -7.43
CA PRO A 185 -5.21 2.67 -7.34
C PRO A 185 -4.58 3.60 -8.39
N PHE A 186 -5.27 3.88 -9.48
CA PHE A 186 -4.82 4.82 -10.54
C PHE A 186 -5.10 6.27 -10.11
N PHE A 187 -4.33 6.75 -9.12
CA PHE A 187 -4.58 8.03 -8.50
C PHE A 187 -4.46 9.21 -9.48
N MET A 188 -3.48 9.18 -10.37
CA MET A 188 -3.29 10.18 -11.40
C MET A 188 -2.55 9.59 -12.59
N SER A 189 -3.01 9.91 -13.79
CA SER A 189 -2.31 9.58 -15.04
C SER A 189 -2.37 10.75 -16.02
N ASN A 190 -1.26 11.06 -16.67
CA ASN A 190 -1.20 12.12 -17.67
C ASN A 190 0.00 11.93 -18.61
N VAL A 191 -0.04 12.61 -19.76
CA VAL A 191 1.14 12.77 -20.62
C VAL A 191 1.54 14.24 -20.60
N TYR A 192 2.72 14.51 -20.12
CA TYR A 192 3.30 15.86 -20.05
C TYR A 192 4.25 16.07 -21.21
N GLU A 193 4.31 17.29 -21.71
CA GLU A 193 5.32 17.73 -22.66
C GLU A 193 6.33 18.64 -21.94
N VAL A 194 7.58 18.18 -21.89
CA VAL A 194 8.67 18.87 -21.21
C VAL A 194 9.86 18.94 -22.18
N GLU A 195 10.27 20.16 -22.52
CA GLU A 195 11.40 20.39 -23.44
C GLU A 195 11.29 19.65 -24.78
N GLY A 196 10.05 19.53 -25.30
CA GLY A 196 9.74 18.84 -26.55
C GLY A 196 9.68 17.30 -26.44
N GLN A 197 9.82 16.75 -25.25
CA GLN A 197 9.63 15.32 -24.99
C GLN A 197 8.29 15.06 -24.34
N LYS A 198 7.64 13.98 -24.76
CA LYS A 198 6.39 13.49 -24.15
C LYS A 198 6.70 12.49 -23.06
N ILE A 199 6.27 12.77 -21.84
CA ILE A 199 6.49 11.92 -20.69
C ILE A 199 5.15 11.43 -20.17
N ALA A 200 4.86 10.13 -20.31
CA ALA A 200 3.72 9.50 -19.68
C ALA A 200 4.03 9.31 -18.18
N TYR A 201 3.08 9.69 -17.33
CA TYR A 201 3.23 9.64 -15.89
C TYR A 201 2.02 8.96 -15.26
N LEU A 202 2.28 8.00 -14.39
CA LEU A 202 1.26 7.28 -13.63
C LEU A 202 1.63 7.25 -12.16
N VAL A 203 0.72 7.71 -11.30
CA VAL A 203 0.77 7.46 -9.85
C VAL A 203 -0.13 6.26 -9.56
N TYR A 204 0.48 5.18 -9.05
CA TYR A 204 -0.18 3.92 -8.76
C TYR A 204 0.00 3.58 -7.29
N ASN A 205 -1.07 3.75 -6.50
CA ASN A 205 -0.98 3.80 -5.04
C ASN A 205 -1.14 2.45 -4.34
N GLU A 206 -1.67 1.44 -5.03
CA GLU A 206 -1.92 0.13 -4.43
C GLU A 206 -1.84 -0.97 -5.50
N PHE A 207 -1.21 -2.10 -5.18
CA PHE A 207 -1.29 -3.30 -6.01
C PHE A 207 -2.60 -4.04 -5.68
N SER A 208 -3.61 -3.85 -6.53
CA SER A 208 -4.91 -4.47 -6.39
C SER A 208 -5.44 -4.90 -7.76
N THR A 209 -6.21 -5.99 -7.79
CA THR A 209 -6.84 -6.51 -9.02
C THR A 209 -8.26 -5.96 -9.22
N GLY A 210 -8.89 -5.45 -8.18
CA GLY A 210 -10.25 -4.92 -8.22
C GLY A 210 -10.68 -4.29 -6.88
N PRO A 211 -11.86 -3.64 -6.84
CA PRO A 211 -12.31 -2.87 -5.69
C PRO A 211 -12.55 -3.69 -4.42
N ASN A 212 -12.78 -4.99 -4.53
CA ASN A 212 -13.12 -5.85 -3.40
C ASN A 212 -11.92 -6.64 -2.84
N ASN A 213 -10.74 -6.56 -3.46
CA ASN A 213 -9.53 -7.31 -3.05
C ASN A 213 -9.74 -8.84 -2.87
N GLU A 214 -10.76 -9.42 -3.52
CA GLU A 214 -11.07 -10.84 -3.40
C GLU A 214 -10.21 -11.74 -4.31
N GLY A 215 -9.28 -11.14 -5.05
CA GLY A 215 -8.33 -11.86 -5.92
C GLY A 215 -8.93 -12.45 -7.20
N THR A 216 -10.25 -12.48 -7.32
CA THR A 216 -10.97 -13.01 -8.48
C THR A 216 -11.33 -11.96 -9.52
N GLU A 217 -11.25 -10.68 -9.17
CA GLU A 217 -11.56 -9.57 -10.05
C GLU A 217 -10.33 -9.16 -10.85
N SER A 218 -10.56 -8.82 -12.12
CA SER A 218 -9.50 -8.32 -13.03
C SER A 218 -9.75 -6.88 -13.50
N VAL A 219 -10.65 -6.16 -12.84
CA VAL A 219 -11.09 -4.82 -13.24
C VAL A 219 -9.92 -3.86 -13.38
N TYR A 220 -9.04 -3.80 -12.37
CA TYR A 220 -7.88 -2.91 -12.41
C TYR A 220 -6.80 -3.39 -13.38
N ASN A 221 -6.69 -4.69 -13.63
CA ASN A 221 -5.80 -5.21 -14.67
C ASN A 221 -6.25 -4.75 -16.05
N GLU A 222 -7.55 -4.79 -16.33
CA GLU A 222 -8.10 -4.29 -17.59
C GLU A 222 -7.96 -2.77 -17.72
N GLN A 223 -8.18 -2.04 -16.62
CA GLN A 223 -7.95 -0.58 -16.58
C GLN A 223 -6.47 -0.23 -16.86
N MET A 224 -5.53 -0.99 -16.28
CA MET A 224 -4.09 -0.84 -16.56
C MET A 224 -3.78 -1.05 -18.05
N LYS A 225 -4.29 -2.11 -18.65
CA LYS A 225 -4.10 -2.38 -20.09
C LYS A 225 -4.63 -1.23 -20.95
N GLN A 226 -5.83 -0.74 -20.64
CA GLN A 226 -6.44 0.38 -21.36
C GLN A 226 -5.61 1.66 -21.20
N LEU A 227 -5.14 1.97 -20.01
CA LEU A 227 -4.29 3.13 -19.73
C LEU A 227 -2.98 3.07 -20.51
N PHE A 228 -2.31 1.91 -20.50
CA PHE A 228 -1.07 1.74 -21.28
C PHE A 228 -1.32 1.81 -22.79
N ALA A 229 -2.46 1.33 -23.27
CA ALA A 229 -2.85 1.51 -24.69
C ALA A 229 -3.03 3.00 -25.05
N GLN A 230 -3.65 3.79 -24.14
CA GLN A 230 -3.78 5.24 -24.32
C GLN A 230 -2.42 5.96 -24.30
N PHE A 231 -1.52 5.58 -23.41
CA PHE A 231 -0.15 6.11 -23.41
C PHE A 231 0.57 5.78 -24.73
N LYS A 232 0.53 4.52 -25.14
CA LYS A 232 1.16 4.08 -26.40
C LYS A 232 0.63 4.85 -27.62
N ALA A 233 -0.67 5.14 -27.66
CA ALA A 233 -1.27 5.92 -28.76
C ALA A 233 -0.73 7.35 -28.85
N GLN A 234 -0.26 7.92 -27.74
CA GLN A 234 0.34 9.25 -27.70
C GLN A 234 1.86 9.25 -27.98
N SER A 235 2.45 8.06 -28.15
CA SER A 235 3.88 7.87 -28.45
C SER A 235 4.80 8.65 -27.49
N PRO A 236 4.78 8.37 -26.17
CA PRO A 236 5.64 9.03 -25.22
C PRO A 236 7.10 8.62 -25.41
N ASP A 237 8.02 9.55 -25.20
CA ASP A 237 9.47 9.34 -25.23
C ASP A 237 9.96 8.67 -23.96
N ALA A 238 9.24 8.86 -22.84
CA ALA A 238 9.56 8.27 -21.55
C ALA A 238 8.29 7.94 -20.75
N PHE A 239 8.42 7.02 -19.79
CA PHE A 239 7.39 6.65 -18.85
C PHE A 239 7.91 6.73 -17.41
N ILE A 240 7.13 7.36 -16.54
CA ILE A 240 7.38 7.44 -15.10
C ILE A 240 6.24 6.73 -14.38
N LEU A 241 6.58 5.66 -13.67
CA LEU A 241 5.69 5.00 -12.72
C LEU A 241 6.05 5.46 -11.31
N ASP A 242 5.11 6.16 -10.68
CA ASP A 242 5.27 6.67 -9.32
C ASP A 242 4.57 5.73 -8.33
N LEU A 243 5.38 5.01 -7.55
CA LEU A 243 4.97 4.05 -6.54
C LEU A 243 5.25 4.55 -5.11
N ARG A 244 5.49 5.86 -4.91
CA ARG A 244 5.88 6.39 -3.59
C ARG A 244 4.86 6.16 -2.49
N TYR A 245 3.60 5.95 -2.84
CA TYR A 245 2.50 5.68 -1.91
C TYR A 245 1.97 4.25 -2.00
N ASN A 246 2.63 3.40 -2.78
CA ASN A 246 2.30 1.99 -2.90
C ASN A 246 3.00 1.23 -1.77
N ASN A 247 2.21 0.62 -0.87
CA ASN A 247 2.68 -0.17 0.28
C ASN A 247 2.59 -1.65 0.01
#